data_49db4a91e80d439a39ccf66c4b69235d
#
_entry.id   49db4a91e80d439a39ccf66c4b69235d
#
_cell.length_a   1.000
_cell.length_b   1.000
_cell.length_c   1.000
_cell.angle_alpha   90.00
_cell.angle_beta   90.00
_cell.angle_gamma   90.00
#
_symmetry.space_group_name_H-M   'P 1'
#
loop_
_entity.id
_entity.type
_entity.pdbx_description
1 polymer ?
#
loop_
_entity_poly.entity_id
_entity_poly.type
_entity_poly.pdbx_seq_one_letter_code
_entity_poly.pdbx_strand_id
1 'polypeptide(L)'
;MISWLKDLLQSNLVADDPAGGRSKPPAPPPTVRALPGETLVKQLALVIDLNVCVGCHACVTSCKQWNTSGSAGPLADLNAYGANPAGTFFNRVQTYEAGTFPGTDTIHFPKSCLHCEDPPCVPVCPTGASYKRKEDGIVLVDYDKCIGCKYCAWACPYGARELDEERQVMTKCTLCVDRIYDEHLPKEDRKPACVKACPTGARLFGDVKDPDSEVSKAIRERGGYALMPEWETQPANQYLPRRVTPARES
;
A
#
# COMPACT_ATOMS: atom_id res chain seq x y z
N MET A 1 -1.54 -36.81 22.32
CA MET A 1 -1.90 -35.50 21.76
C MET A 1 -1.26 -34.44 22.67
N ILE A 2 -0.27 -33.74 22.17
CA ILE A 2 0.76 -33.05 22.96
C ILE A 2 0.18 -31.73 23.52
N SER A 3 0.26 -31.55 24.85
CA SER A 3 -0.33 -30.43 25.62
C SER A 3 0.02 -29.05 25.07
N TRP A 4 1.25 -28.84 24.64
CA TRP A 4 1.73 -27.56 24.10
C TRP A 4 1.03 -27.10 22.81
N LEU A 5 0.46 -28.02 22.04
CA LEU A 5 -0.30 -27.69 20.81
C LEU A 5 -1.66 -27.06 21.16
N LYS A 6 -2.25 -27.45 22.30
CA LYS A 6 -3.48 -26.83 22.81
C LYS A 6 -3.24 -25.40 23.28
N ASP A 7 -2.12 -25.15 23.94
CA ASP A 7 -1.76 -23.83 24.45
C ASP A 7 -1.42 -22.87 23.31
N LEU A 8 -0.78 -23.38 22.22
CA LEU A 8 -0.49 -22.59 21.02
C LEU A 8 -1.76 -22.23 20.23
N LEU A 9 -2.74 -23.13 20.19
CA LEU A 9 -4.03 -22.89 19.53
C LEU A 9 -4.94 -21.98 20.36
N GLN A 10 -4.85 -22.02 21.69
CA GLN A 10 -5.62 -21.12 22.56
C GLN A 10 -5.05 -19.71 22.65
N SER A 11 -3.73 -19.54 22.55
CA SER A 11 -3.09 -18.21 22.55
C SER A 11 -3.26 -17.43 21.22
N ASN A 12 -3.64 -18.11 20.12
CA ASN A 12 -3.89 -17.48 18.82
C ASN A 12 -5.38 -17.30 18.47
N LEU A 13 -6.30 -17.74 19.33
CA LEU A 13 -7.69 -17.36 19.21
C LEU A 13 -7.84 -15.93 19.73
N VAL A 14 -7.74 -14.96 18.83
CA VAL A 14 -8.33 -13.65 19.03
C VAL A 14 -9.80 -13.91 19.32
N ALA A 15 -10.23 -13.58 20.53
CA ALA A 15 -11.63 -13.73 20.93
C ALA A 15 -12.49 -13.06 19.85
N ASP A 16 -13.35 -13.86 19.21
CA ASP A 16 -14.41 -13.33 18.35
C ASP A 16 -15.28 -12.43 19.21
N ASP A 17 -15.18 -11.13 18.97
CA ASP A 17 -16.14 -10.17 19.52
C ASP A 17 -17.47 -10.37 18.76
N PRO A 18 -18.52 -10.90 19.37
CA PRO A 18 -19.78 -11.20 18.72
C PRO A 18 -20.52 -9.95 18.21
N ALA A 19 -20.02 -8.75 18.47
CA ALA A 19 -20.61 -7.49 18.07
C ALA A 19 -19.94 -6.81 16.87
N GLY A 20 -18.92 -7.44 16.22
CA GLY A 20 -18.36 -6.96 14.94
C GLY A 20 -17.74 -5.55 14.95
N GLY A 21 -17.64 -4.92 16.09
CA GLY A 21 -17.12 -3.58 16.24
C GLY A 21 -15.64 -3.58 16.63
N ARG A 22 -14.74 -3.66 15.67
CA ARG A 22 -13.39 -3.17 15.94
C ARG A 22 -13.52 -1.72 16.36
N SER A 23 -13.08 -1.41 17.57
CA SER A 23 -12.90 -0.02 18.00
C SER A 23 -12.19 0.73 16.87
N LYS A 24 -12.79 1.86 16.45
CA LYS A 24 -12.18 2.75 15.44
C LYS A 24 -10.71 2.91 15.82
N PRO A 25 -9.74 2.64 14.90
CA PRO A 25 -8.34 2.86 15.22
C PRO A 25 -8.17 4.28 15.73
N PRO A 26 -7.28 4.52 16.70
CA PRO A 26 -7.06 5.85 17.25
C PRO A 26 -6.89 6.83 16.09
N ALA A 27 -7.55 7.99 16.20
CA ALA A 27 -7.43 9.02 15.19
C ALA A 27 -5.93 9.31 14.98
N PRO A 28 -5.45 9.38 13.72
CA PRO A 28 -4.06 9.77 13.49
C PRO A 28 -3.79 11.11 14.18
N PRO A 29 -2.55 11.33 14.68
CA PRO A 29 -2.21 12.58 15.37
C PRO A 29 -2.60 13.78 14.48
N PRO A 30 -2.93 14.94 15.09
CA PRO A 30 -3.36 16.12 14.36
C PRO A 30 -2.34 16.46 13.27
N THR A 31 -2.79 16.55 12.04
CA THR A 31 -1.94 16.65 10.87
C THR A 31 -1.98 18.05 10.29
N VAL A 32 -0.81 18.64 10.08
CA VAL A 32 -0.68 19.85 9.27
C VAL A 32 -0.71 19.44 7.80
N ARG A 33 -1.57 20.08 7.00
CA ARG A 33 -1.64 19.84 5.55
C ARG A 33 -0.47 20.52 4.85
N ALA A 34 0.20 19.80 3.98
CA ALA A 34 1.18 20.42 3.09
C ALA A 34 0.46 21.28 2.04
N LEU A 35 1.04 22.44 1.75
CA LEU A 35 0.60 23.27 0.64
C LEU A 35 1.15 22.72 -0.69
N PRO A 36 0.47 22.97 -1.82
CA PRO A 36 0.99 22.62 -3.13
C PRO A 36 2.37 23.25 -3.35
N GLY A 37 3.35 22.44 -3.78
CA GLY A 37 4.73 22.88 -4.02
C GLY A 37 5.59 23.06 -2.75
N GLU A 38 5.07 22.76 -1.55
CA GLU A 38 5.86 22.82 -0.31
C GLU A 38 6.87 21.67 -0.26
N THR A 39 8.15 22.01 -0.08
CA THR A 39 9.22 21.00 0.07
C THR A 39 9.13 20.35 1.46
N LEU A 40 8.88 19.07 1.49
CA LEU A 40 8.84 18.28 2.73
C LEU A 40 10.24 17.88 3.18
N VAL A 41 10.47 17.89 4.47
CA VAL A 41 11.73 17.39 5.07
C VAL A 41 11.79 15.87 5.03
N LYS A 42 10.65 15.20 5.17
CA LYS A 42 10.50 13.75 5.21
C LYS A 42 9.45 13.28 4.23
N GLN A 43 9.72 12.16 3.56
CA GLN A 43 8.76 11.49 2.68
C GLN A 43 8.80 9.99 2.91
N LEU A 44 7.80 9.48 3.63
CA LEU A 44 7.66 8.04 3.83
C LEU A 44 7.12 7.37 2.57
N ALA A 45 7.73 6.24 2.23
CA ALA A 45 7.38 5.49 1.03
C ALA A 45 7.59 3.98 1.18
N LEU A 46 6.97 3.24 0.26
CA LEU A 46 7.27 1.84 -0.01
C LEU A 46 8.22 1.75 -1.20
N VAL A 47 9.19 0.86 -1.10
CA VAL A 47 9.98 0.42 -2.25
C VAL A 47 9.69 -1.05 -2.47
N ILE A 48 9.25 -1.39 -3.68
CA ILE A 48 8.74 -2.72 -4.03
C ILE A 48 9.73 -3.40 -4.96
N ASP A 49 10.31 -4.49 -4.49
CA ASP A 49 11.28 -5.27 -5.23
C ASP A 49 10.59 -6.34 -6.08
N LEU A 50 10.49 -6.09 -7.38
CA LEU A 50 9.87 -7.01 -8.31
C LEU A 50 10.72 -8.27 -8.56
N ASN A 51 12.02 -8.24 -8.22
CA ASN A 51 12.90 -9.38 -8.41
C ASN A 51 12.65 -10.51 -7.41
N VAL A 52 12.19 -10.17 -6.20
CA VAL A 52 11.96 -11.16 -5.14
C VAL A 52 10.47 -11.34 -4.79
N CYS A 53 9.59 -10.61 -5.46
CA CYS A 53 8.14 -10.77 -5.28
C CYS A 53 7.68 -12.09 -5.93
N VAL A 54 7.06 -12.96 -5.15
CA VAL A 54 6.57 -14.27 -5.59
C VAL A 54 5.04 -14.34 -5.78
N GLY A 55 4.35 -13.20 -5.73
CA GLY A 55 2.90 -13.14 -5.97
C GLY A 55 2.03 -13.83 -4.90
N CYS A 56 2.53 -14.08 -3.71
CA CYS A 56 1.84 -14.89 -2.69
C CYS A 56 0.60 -14.22 -2.04
N HIS A 57 0.29 -12.97 -2.36
CA HIS A 57 -0.84 -12.18 -1.83
C HIS A 57 -0.85 -11.95 -0.31
N ALA A 58 0.16 -12.39 0.46
CA ALA A 58 0.22 -12.14 1.91
C ALA A 58 0.09 -10.65 2.26
N CYS A 59 0.70 -9.76 1.45
CA CYS A 59 0.58 -8.31 1.60
C CYS A 59 -0.84 -7.79 1.32
N VAL A 60 -1.61 -8.43 0.46
CA VAL A 60 -3.01 -8.07 0.14
C VAL A 60 -3.90 -8.44 1.33
N THR A 61 -3.80 -9.68 1.79
CA THR A 61 -4.59 -10.20 2.91
C THR A 61 -4.32 -9.41 4.20
N SER A 62 -3.05 -9.18 4.53
CA SER A 62 -2.67 -8.42 5.71
C SER A 62 -3.13 -6.95 5.64
N CYS A 63 -3.04 -6.32 4.47
CA CYS A 63 -3.56 -4.97 4.26
C CYS A 63 -5.08 -4.93 4.43
N LYS A 64 -5.81 -5.89 3.85
CA LYS A 64 -7.26 -6.02 3.98
C LYS A 64 -7.66 -6.17 5.45
N GLN A 65 -7.00 -7.08 6.15
CA GLN A 65 -7.28 -7.36 7.55
C GLN A 65 -7.04 -6.16 8.47
N TRP A 66 -6.00 -5.36 8.19
CA TRP A 66 -5.63 -4.22 9.04
C TRP A 66 -6.46 -2.97 8.73
N ASN A 67 -6.67 -2.65 7.45
CA ASN A 67 -7.15 -1.32 7.03
C ASN A 67 -8.62 -1.29 6.61
N THR A 68 -9.22 -2.42 6.24
CA THR A 68 -10.59 -2.43 5.68
C THR A 68 -11.44 -3.49 6.33
N SER A 69 -12.71 -3.18 6.54
CA SER A 69 -13.74 -4.11 6.99
C SER A 69 -14.59 -4.60 5.80
N GLY A 70 -15.58 -5.42 6.10
CA GLY A 70 -16.55 -5.89 5.13
C GLY A 70 -16.15 -7.16 4.38
N SER A 71 -17.04 -7.66 3.56
CA SER A 71 -16.85 -8.88 2.80
C SER A 71 -15.72 -8.74 1.79
N ALA A 72 -15.01 -9.83 1.57
CA ALA A 72 -13.99 -9.94 0.54
C ALA A 72 -14.36 -11.06 -0.42
N GLY A 73 -14.55 -10.72 -1.69
CA GLY A 73 -14.64 -11.71 -2.76
C GLY A 73 -13.26 -12.14 -3.26
N PRO A 74 -13.21 -13.11 -4.16
CA PRO A 74 -11.96 -13.52 -4.79
C PRO A 74 -11.34 -12.37 -5.57
N LEU A 75 -10.02 -12.22 -5.47
CA LEU A 75 -9.22 -11.36 -6.33
C LEU A 75 -8.79 -12.15 -7.57
N ALA A 76 -9.06 -11.62 -8.74
CA ALA A 76 -8.51 -12.16 -9.97
C ALA A 76 -7.09 -11.61 -10.17
N ASP A 77 -6.09 -12.49 -10.25
CA ASP A 77 -4.69 -12.10 -10.46
C ASP A 77 -4.46 -11.36 -11.77
N LEU A 78 -5.18 -11.75 -12.82
CA LEU A 78 -5.08 -11.16 -14.16
C LEU A 78 -5.70 -9.78 -14.26
N ASN A 79 -6.64 -9.45 -13.39
CA ASN A 79 -7.30 -8.14 -13.36
C ASN A 79 -7.59 -7.71 -11.93
N ALA A 80 -6.56 -7.30 -11.23
CA ALA A 80 -6.65 -6.87 -9.83
C ALA A 80 -7.54 -5.63 -9.62
N TYR A 81 -7.86 -4.90 -10.68
CA TYR A 81 -8.79 -3.75 -10.69
C TYR A 81 -10.01 -4.00 -11.59
N GLY A 82 -10.23 -5.24 -11.98
CA GLY A 82 -11.37 -5.62 -12.83
C GLY A 82 -12.72 -5.49 -12.14
N ALA A 83 -13.76 -5.68 -12.92
CA ALA A 83 -15.13 -5.26 -12.65
C ALA A 83 -15.77 -5.76 -11.34
N ASN A 84 -15.20 -6.75 -10.62
CA ASN A 84 -15.84 -7.28 -9.41
C ASN A 84 -14.88 -7.85 -8.36
N PRO A 85 -13.93 -7.11 -7.80
CA PRO A 85 -13.46 -7.50 -6.48
C PRO A 85 -14.53 -7.11 -5.47
N ALA A 86 -15.19 -8.06 -4.83
CA ALA A 86 -16.10 -7.74 -3.74
C ALA A 86 -15.31 -7.13 -2.57
N GLY A 87 -15.71 -5.94 -2.13
CA GLY A 87 -15.09 -5.21 -1.03
C GLY A 87 -13.90 -4.33 -1.42
N THR A 88 -13.47 -3.53 -0.49
CA THR A 88 -12.40 -2.53 -0.64
C THR A 88 -11.02 -3.15 -0.41
N PHE A 89 -10.09 -2.94 -1.34
CA PHE A 89 -8.72 -3.42 -1.27
C PHE A 89 -7.72 -2.30 -1.56
N PHE A 90 -6.89 -1.93 -0.59
CA PHE A 90 -5.88 -0.87 -0.76
C PHE A 90 -4.62 -1.34 -1.48
N ASN A 91 -4.41 -2.65 -1.55
CA ASN A 91 -3.26 -3.27 -2.19
C ASN A 91 -3.71 -4.50 -2.97
N ARG A 92 -3.17 -4.66 -4.18
CA ARG A 92 -3.48 -5.77 -5.08
C ARG A 92 -2.19 -6.23 -5.75
N VAL A 93 -2.10 -7.50 -6.11
CA VAL A 93 -0.98 -8.03 -6.90
C VAL A 93 -1.53 -8.43 -8.26
N GLN A 94 -0.97 -7.87 -9.30
CA GLN A 94 -1.29 -8.19 -10.68
C GLN A 94 -0.18 -9.06 -11.25
N THR A 95 -0.56 -10.13 -11.95
CA THR A 95 0.38 -11.06 -12.57
C THR A 95 0.39 -10.85 -14.08
N TYR A 96 1.58 -10.72 -14.64
CA TYR A 96 1.79 -10.56 -16.07
C TYR A 96 2.71 -11.67 -16.58
N GLU A 97 2.44 -12.17 -17.75
CA GLU A 97 3.37 -12.96 -18.52
C GLU A 97 4.13 -12.06 -19.50
N ALA A 98 5.45 -12.18 -19.54
CA ALA A 98 6.33 -11.42 -20.41
C ALA A 98 7.23 -12.38 -21.20
N GLY A 99 7.57 -11.98 -22.44
CA GLY A 99 8.39 -12.78 -23.33
C GLY A 99 7.58 -13.69 -24.24
N THR A 100 8.28 -14.52 -25.02
CA THR A 100 7.72 -15.50 -25.96
C THR A 100 8.26 -16.88 -25.63
N PHE A 101 7.42 -17.91 -25.83
CA PHE A 101 7.84 -19.29 -25.63
C PHE A 101 9.10 -19.62 -26.48
N PRO A 102 10.11 -20.33 -25.91
CA PRO A 102 10.17 -20.94 -24.58
C PRO A 102 10.68 -20.00 -23.45
N GLY A 103 10.99 -18.76 -23.74
CA GLY A 103 11.56 -17.78 -22.80
C GLY A 103 10.51 -16.92 -22.08
N THR A 104 9.35 -17.49 -21.72
CA THR A 104 8.32 -16.76 -20.95
C THR A 104 8.74 -16.59 -19.50
N ASP A 105 8.38 -15.44 -18.95
CA ASP A 105 8.62 -15.08 -17.55
C ASP A 105 7.35 -14.51 -16.90
N THR A 106 7.16 -14.78 -15.63
CA THR A 106 6.01 -14.30 -14.86
C THR A 106 6.43 -13.16 -13.94
N ILE A 107 5.76 -12.02 -14.06
CA ILE A 107 6.01 -10.82 -13.27
C ILE A 107 4.83 -10.59 -12.33
N HIS A 108 5.07 -10.61 -11.04
CA HIS A 108 4.10 -10.24 -10.03
C HIS A 108 4.28 -8.77 -9.67
N PHE A 109 3.22 -7.97 -9.85
CA PHE A 109 3.27 -6.53 -9.72
C PHE A 109 2.31 -6.04 -8.63
N PRO A 110 2.80 -5.82 -7.40
CA PRO A 110 1.98 -5.27 -6.32
C PRO A 110 1.66 -3.80 -6.58
N LYS A 111 0.36 -3.45 -6.56
CA LYS A 111 -0.15 -2.09 -6.79
C LYS A 111 -0.86 -1.56 -5.56
N SER A 112 -0.60 -0.31 -5.22
CA SER A 112 -1.30 0.45 -4.18
C SER A 112 -1.18 1.95 -4.47
N CYS A 113 -1.71 2.82 -3.61
CA CYS A 113 -1.47 4.26 -3.72
C CYS A 113 0.04 4.56 -3.66
N LEU A 114 0.52 5.44 -4.53
CA LEU A 114 1.95 5.77 -4.66
C LEU A 114 2.37 6.98 -3.82
N HIS A 115 1.45 7.61 -3.08
CA HIS A 115 1.73 8.75 -2.19
C HIS A 115 2.55 9.86 -2.86
N CYS A 116 2.12 10.26 -4.06
CA CYS A 116 2.82 11.19 -4.95
C CYS A 116 3.29 12.47 -4.24
N GLU A 117 4.42 13.03 -4.70
CA GLU A 117 4.87 14.37 -4.26
C GLU A 117 3.85 15.43 -4.72
N ASP A 118 3.43 15.35 -5.99
CA ASP A 118 2.39 16.19 -6.58
C ASP A 118 1.11 15.37 -6.83
N PRO A 119 0.28 15.15 -5.79
CA PRO A 119 -0.86 14.26 -5.89
C PRO A 119 -2.06 14.95 -6.58
N PRO A 120 -2.43 14.59 -7.83
CA PRO A 120 -3.55 15.23 -8.54
C PRO A 120 -4.90 15.01 -7.85
N CYS A 121 -4.98 13.99 -7.02
CA CYS A 121 -6.17 13.67 -6.24
C CYS A 121 -6.42 14.61 -5.04
N VAL A 122 -5.50 15.51 -4.72
CA VAL A 122 -5.67 16.50 -3.64
C VAL A 122 -6.40 17.76 -4.16
N PRO A 123 -5.92 18.47 -5.19
CA PRO A 123 -6.56 19.70 -5.65
C PRO A 123 -7.97 19.50 -6.22
N VAL A 124 -8.28 18.31 -6.75
CA VAL A 124 -9.63 18.02 -7.30
C VAL A 124 -10.69 17.72 -6.24
N CYS A 125 -10.31 17.65 -4.96
CA CYS A 125 -11.25 17.35 -3.89
C CYS A 125 -12.03 18.61 -3.47
N PRO A 126 -13.36 18.69 -3.75
CA PRO A 126 -14.12 19.92 -3.50
C PRO A 126 -14.28 20.22 -2.01
N THR A 127 -14.24 19.19 -1.17
CA THR A 127 -14.36 19.37 0.29
C THR A 127 -13.01 19.47 1.00
N GLY A 128 -11.89 19.33 0.26
CA GLY A 128 -10.55 19.22 0.84
C GLY A 128 -10.37 17.97 1.73
N ALA A 129 -11.20 16.94 1.57
CA ALA A 129 -11.05 15.68 2.30
C ALA A 129 -9.76 14.94 1.92
N SER A 130 -9.36 14.99 0.63
CA SER A 130 -8.08 14.44 0.19
C SER A 130 -6.97 15.44 0.49
N TYR A 131 -5.91 15.02 1.16
CA TYR A 131 -4.82 15.91 1.56
C TYR A 131 -3.49 15.18 1.68
N LYS A 132 -2.39 15.93 1.59
CA LYS A 132 -1.02 15.46 1.87
C LYS A 132 -0.57 15.95 3.23
N ARG A 133 0.03 15.07 4.01
CA ARG A 133 0.58 15.40 5.33
C ARG A 133 1.91 16.14 5.15
N LYS A 134 2.15 17.15 5.97
CA LYS A 134 3.40 17.92 5.97
C LYS A 134 4.55 17.17 6.66
N GLU A 135 4.22 16.36 7.65
CA GLU A 135 5.19 15.70 8.53
C GLU A 135 5.95 14.57 7.83
N ASP A 136 5.31 13.89 6.88
CA ASP A 136 5.82 12.65 6.31
C ASP A 136 5.43 12.39 4.84
N GLY A 137 4.72 13.34 4.23
CA GLY A 137 4.32 13.29 2.83
C GLY A 137 3.23 12.25 2.51
N ILE A 138 2.66 11.60 3.51
CA ILE A 138 1.59 10.61 3.27
C ILE A 138 0.33 11.32 2.79
N VAL A 139 -0.23 10.85 1.67
CA VAL A 139 -1.51 11.34 1.18
C VAL A 139 -2.63 10.55 1.85
N LEU A 140 -3.61 11.25 2.43
CA LEU A 140 -4.73 10.67 3.17
C LEU A 140 -6.09 11.19 2.68
N VAL A 141 -7.16 10.61 3.22
CA VAL A 141 -8.53 11.07 3.08
C VAL A 141 -9.13 11.26 4.48
N ASP A 142 -9.65 12.44 4.73
CA ASP A 142 -10.46 12.76 5.90
C ASP A 142 -11.87 12.24 5.64
N TYR A 143 -12.22 11.13 6.28
CA TYR A 143 -13.50 10.44 6.02
C TYR A 143 -14.71 11.23 6.50
N ASP A 144 -14.55 12.11 7.47
CA ASP A 144 -15.64 12.94 7.99
C ASP A 144 -16.01 14.08 7.00
N LYS A 145 -15.06 14.48 6.14
CA LYS A 145 -15.26 15.49 5.09
C LYS A 145 -15.55 14.89 3.72
N CYS A 146 -15.32 13.59 3.54
CA CYS A 146 -15.48 12.95 2.25
C CYS A 146 -16.95 12.75 1.92
N ILE A 147 -17.38 13.22 0.75
CA ILE A 147 -18.75 13.09 0.23
C ILE A 147 -18.89 11.98 -0.83
N GLY A 148 -17.87 11.15 -1.05
CA GLY A 148 -17.92 10.04 -2.00
C GLY A 148 -18.00 10.42 -3.48
N CYS A 149 -17.72 11.66 -3.88
CA CYS A 149 -17.90 12.17 -5.24
C CYS A 149 -17.03 11.53 -6.34
N LYS A 150 -16.03 10.71 -5.98
CA LYS A 150 -15.11 9.96 -6.86
C LYS A 150 -14.16 10.81 -7.72
N TYR A 151 -14.16 12.15 -7.67
CA TYR A 151 -13.25 12.97 -8.48
C TYR A 151 -11.77 12.61 -8.26
N CYS A 152 -11.38 12.31 -7.03
CA CYS A 152 -10.03 11.87 -6.72
C CYS A 152 -9.68 10.48 -7.30
N ALA A 153 -10.66 9.63 -7.58
CA ALA A 153 -10.44 8.37 -8.29
C ALA A 153 -10.20 8.62 -9.78
N TRP A 154 -10.97 9.51 -10.40
CA TRP A 154 -10.79 9.89 -11.81
C TRP A 154 -9.46 10.61 -12.06
N ALA A 155 -9.02 11.43 -11.10
CA ALA A 155 -7.74 12.14 -11.21
C ALA A 155 -6.51 11.24 -10.94
N CYS A 156 -6.69 10.03 -10.41
CA CYS A 156 -5.57 9.15 -10.08
C CYS A 156 -5.18 8.28 -11.29
N PRO A 157 -4.00 8.48 -11.91
CA PRO A 157 -3.61 7.68 -13.07
C PRO A 157 -3.31 6.22 -12.71
N TYR A 158 -3.15 5.93 -11.43
CA TYR A 158 -2.80 4.59 -10.93
C TYR A 158 -4.01 3.74 -10.52
N GLY A 159 -5.24 4.29 -10.57
CA GLY A 159 -6.45 3.61 -10.13
C GLY A 159 -6.44 3.21 -8.64
N ALA A 160 -5.70 3.94 -7.79
CA ALA A 160 -5.42 3.55 -6.42
C ALA A 160 -6.43 4.11 -5.40
N ARG A 161 -7.66 4.38 -5.82
CA ARG A 161 -8.73 4.90 -4.96
C ARG A 161 -10.03 4.15 -5.19
N GLU A 162 -10.63 3.69 -4.12
CA GLU A 162 -11.86 2.92 -4.14
C GLU A 162 -12.93 3.59 -3.29
N LEU A 163 -14.19 3.41 -3.68
CA LEU A 163 -15.33 3.77 -2.84
C LEU A 163 -15.53 2.65 -1.82
N ASP A 164 -15.58 3.01 -0.55
CA ASP A 164 -16.12 2.15 0.49
C ASP A 164 -17.65 2.27 0.44
N GLU A 165 -18.31 1.22 -0.06
CA GLU A 165 -19.75 1.24 -0.28
C GLU A 165 -20.56 1.22 1.03
N GLU A 166 -19.99 0.70 2.13
CA GLU A 166 -20.65 0.69 3.43
C GLU A 166 -20.60 2.10 4.07
N ARG A 167 -19.46 2.77 3.94
CA ARG A 167 -19.22 4.09 4.54
C ARG A 167 -19.55 5.25 3.60
N GLN A 168 -19.76 4.98 2.31
CA GLN A 168 -19.97 5.96 1.24
C GLN A 168 -18.87 7.03 1.13
N VAL A 169 -17.62 6.64 1.42
CA VAL A 169 -16.44 7.51 1.35
C VAL A 169 -15.37 6.92 0.45
N MET A 170 -14.54 7.78 -0.14
CA MET A 170 -13.38 7.33 -0.90
C MET A 170 -12.27 6.89 0.04
N THR A 171 -11.67 5.75 -0.27
CA THR A 171 -10.60 5.12 0.50
C THR A 171 -9.37 4.82 -0.36
N LYS A 172 -8.25 4.58 0.28
CA LYS A 172 -6.98 4.21 -0.35
C LYS A 172 -5.95 3.76 0.68
N CYS A 173 -4.80 3.26 0.21
CA CYS A 173 -3.66 2.97 1.07
C CYS A 173 -3.27 4.18 1.94
N THR A 174 -3.13 3.97 3.24
CA THR A 174 -2.76 4.99 4.24
C THR A 174 -1.30 4.89 4.68
N LEU A 175 -0.49 3.97 4.11
CA LEU A 175 0.78 3.49 4.66
C LEU A 175 0.65 2.99 6.10
N CYS A 176 -0.56 2.60 6.51
CA CYS A 176 -0.88 2.22 7.89
C CYS A 176 -0.41 3.28 8.89
N VAL A 177 -0.79 4.55 8.65
CA VAL A 177 -0.37 5.71 9.47
C VAL A 177 -0.68 5.51 10.96
N ASP A 178 -1.77 4.84 11.26
CA ASP A 178 -2.17 4.42 12.59
C ASP A 178 -1.14 3.47 13.24
N ARG A 179 -0.64 2.51 12.47
CA ARG A 179 0.31 1.49 12.93
C ARG A 179 1.74 2.01 13.03
N ILE A 180 2.21 2.78 12.05
CA ILE A 180 3.61 3.25 12.04
C ILE A 180 3.91 4.28 13.14
N TYR A 181 2.87 4.91 13.68
CA TYR A 181 2.96 5.86 14.79
C TYR A 181 2.39 5.32 16.11
N ASP A 182 2.02 4.05 16.16
CA ASP A 182 1.54 3.42 17.40
C ASP A 182 2.70 3.19 18.36
N GLU A 183 2.73 3.96 19.45
CA GLU A 183 3.76 3.87 20.48
C GLU A 183 3.66 2.61 21.34
N HIS A 184 2.53 1.92 21.32
CA HIS A 184 2.33 0.65 22.03
C HIS A 184 3.00 -0.52 21.29
N LEU A 185 3.32 -0.35 19.99
CA LEU A 185 4.04 -1.35 19.23
C LEU A 185 5.56 -1.21 19.41
N PRO A 186 6.32 -2.32 19.46
CA PRO A 186 7.77 -2.31 19.37
C PRO A 186 8.24 -1.55 18.10
N LYS A 187 9.38 -0.87 18.16
CA LYS A 187 9.90 -0.08 17.03
C LYS A 187 10.00 -0.87 15.73
N GLU A 188 10.45 -2.11 15.80
CA GLU A 188 10.58 -3.05 14.69
C GLU A 188 9.23 -3.40 14.04
N ASP A 189 8.13 -3.25 14.77
CA ASP A 189 6.77 -3.54 14.32
C ASP A 189 6.00 -2.31 13.82
N ARG A 190 6.56 -1.11 14.01
CA ARG A 190 6.01 0.14 13.48
C ARG A 190 6.23 0.29 11.98
N LYS A 191 5.75 -0.71 11.23
CA LYS A 191 5.83 -0.80 9.77
C LYS A 191 4.45 -1.08 9.19
N PRO A 192 4.18 -0.71 7.93
CA PRO A 192 2.94 -1.07 7.26
C PRO A 192 2.68 -2.57 7.31
N ALA A 193 1.41 -2.97 7.48
CA ALA A 193 1.01 -4.37 7.59
C ALA A 193 1.51 -5.22 6.42
N CYS A 194 1.45 -4.67 5.19
CA CYS A 194 1.93 -5.33 3.99
C CYS A 194 3.45 -5.56 3.95
N VAL A 195 4.22 -4.75 4.67
CA VAL A 195 5.68 -4.93 4.82
C VAL A 195 5.97 -6.06 5.79
N LYS A 196 5.32 -6.04 6.96
CA LYS A 196 5.48 -7.09 7.98
C LYS A 196 5.07 -8.47 7.48
N ALA A 197 4.04 -8.55 6.65
CA ALA A 197 3.53 -9.81 6.13
C ALA A 197 4.30 -10.36 4.92
N CYS A 198 5.25 -9.61 4.36
CA CYS A 198 5.96 -10.04 3.16
C CYS A 198 7.03 -11.10 3.48
N PRO A 199 6.86 -12.39 3.09
CA PRO A 199 7.78 -13.45 3.48
C PRO A 199 9.13 -13.36 2.77
N THR A 200 9.17 -12.73 1.59
CA THR A 200 10.40 -12.59 0.79
C THR A 200 11.13 -11.27 0.99
N GLY A 201 10.58 -10.37 1.83
CA GLY A 201 11.14 -9.03 2.00
C GLY A 201 11.03 -8.13 0.76
N ALA A 202 10.14 -8.46 -0.19
CA ALA A 202 9.94 -7.69 -1.42
C ALA A 202 9.42 -6.26 -1.18
N ARG A 203 9.00 -5.92 0.03
CA ARG A 203 8.49 -4.61 0.40
C ARG A 203 9.37 -3.97 1.45
N LEU A 204 10.05 -2.90 1.07
CA LEU A 204 10.82 -2.04 1.96
C LEU A 204 9.98 -0.82 2.33
N PHE A 205 10.23 -0.25 3.51
CA PHE A 205 9.53 0.93 3.99
C PHE A 205 10.51 1.86 4.70
N GLY A 206 10.48 3.14 4.37
CA GLY A 206 11.34 4.13 5.00
C GLY A 206 11.15 5.53 4.42
N ASP A 207 12.04 6.42 4.83
CA ASP A 207 12.12 7.80 4.34
C ASP A 207 12.99 7.86 3.08
N VAL A 208 12.38 8.22 1.94
CA VAL A 208 13.12 8.33 0.66
C VAL A 208 13.89 9.64 0.54
N LYS A 209 13.67 10.61 1.43
CA LYS A 209 14.47 11.85 1.50
C LYS A 209 15.71 11.72 2.39
N ASP A 210 15.76 10.71 3.24
CA ASP A 210 16.96 10.35 3.98
C ASP A 210 17.91 9.53 3.08
N PRO A 211 19.07 10.06 2.67
CA PRO A 211 20.00 9.36 1.79
C PRO A 211 20.60 8.09 2.41
N ASP A 212 20.61 8.01 3.73
CA ASP A 212 21.17 6.89 4.47
C ASP A 212 20.17 5.80 4.79
N SER A 213 18.89 6.04 4.51
CA SER A 213 17.82 5.05 4.69
C SER A 213 18.02 3.82 3.79
N GLU A 214 17.54 2.66 4.26
CA GLU A 214 17.55 1.40 3.50
C GLU A 214 16.86 1.56 2.13
N VAL A 215 15.72 2.26 2.10
CA VAL A 215 14.95 2.47 0.86
C VAL A 215 15.71 3.34 -0.13
N SER A 216 16.35 4.42 0.30
CA SER A 216 17.13 5.29 -0.57
C SER A 216 18.36 4.60 -1.14
N LYS A 217 19.05 3.79 -0.32
CA LYS A 217 20.16 2.96 -0.78
C LYS A 217 19.69 1.95 -1.82
N ALA A 218 18.61 1.22 -1.55
CA ALA A 218 18.06 0.25 -2.47
C ALA A 218 17.66 0.88 -3.82
N ILE A 219 17.03 2.06 -3.82
CA ILE A 219 16.68 2.81 -5.03
C ILE A 219 17.93 3.15 -5.86
N ARG A 220 18.98 3.71 -5.23
CA ARG A 220 20.22 4.10 -5.93
C ARG A 220 20.98 2.90 -6.48
N GLU A 221 21.17 1.87 -5.66
CA GLU A 221 22.00 0.71 -5.99
C GLU A 221 21.36 -0.22 -7.01
N ARG A 222 20.02 -0.26 -7.03
CA ARG A 222 19.28 -1.23 -7.82
C ARG A 222 18.45 -0.61 -8.95
N GLY A 223 18.62 0.69 -9.20
CA GLY A 223 17.93 1.39 -10.29
C GLY A 223 16.42 1.50 -10.07
N GLY A 224 16.03 1.97 -8.87
CA GLY A 224 14.62 2.18 -8.56
C GLY A 224 13.96 3.16 -9.55
N TYR A 225 12.69 2.90 -9.88
CA TYR A 225 11.94 3.73 -10.83
C TYR A 225 10.52 4.03 -10.34
N ALA A 226 10.02 5.19 -10.78
CA ALA A 226 8.64 5.61 -10.57
C ALA A 226 7.75 5.11 -11.72
N LEU A 227 6.50 4.80 -11.44
CA LEU A 227 5.52 4.45 -12.47
C LEU A 227 5.04 5.71 -13.22
N MET A 228 4.82 5.56 -14.54
CA MET A 228 4.19 6.57 -15.39
C MET A 228 4.78 7.98 -15.18
N PRO A 229 6.09 8.17 -15.40
CA PRO A 229 6.75 9.47 -15.20
C PRO A 229 6.16 10.58 -16.07
N GLU A 230 5.55 10.24 -17.19
CA GLU A 230 4.86 11.15 -18.12
C GLU A 230 3.66 11.90 -17.49
N TRP A 231 3.14 11.43 -16.37
CA TRP A 231 2.07 12.10 -15.63
C TRP A 231 2.57 13.13 -14.61
N GLU A 232 3.88 13.28 -14.45
CA GLU A 232 4.55 14.27 -13.59
C GLU A 232 4.06 14.30 -12.13
N THR A 233 3.43 13.24 -11.66
CA THR A 233 2.87 13.16 -10.29
C THR A 233 3.93 12.88 -9.23
N GLN A 234 5.15 12.57 -9.63
CA GLN A 234 6.31 12.24 -8.79
C GLN A 234 5.97 11.21 -7.69
N PRO A 235 5.71 9.94 -8.04
CA PRO A 235 5.41 8.90 -7.07
C PRO A 235 6.47 8.75 -6.00
N ALA A 236 6.08 8.81 -4.71
CA ALA A 236 7.00 8.54 -3.62
C ALA A 236 7.33 7.04 -3.52
N ASN A 237 6.33 6.19 -3.69
CA ASN A 237 6.55 4.76 -3.79
C ASN A 237 7.22 4.42 -5.13
N GLN A 238 8.28 3.61 -5.07
CA GLN A 238 9.07 3.22 -6.24
C GLN A 238 9.19 1.70 -6.34
N TYR A 239 9.61 1.26 -7.52
CA TYR A 239 9.81 -0.14 -7.83
C TYR A 239 11.27 -0.42 -8.17
N LEU A 240 11.79 -1.53 -7.67
CA LEU A 240 13.09 -2.05 -8.10
C LEU A 240 12.86 -3.04 -9.24
N PRO A 241 13.60 -2.90 -10.34
CA PRO A 241 13.39 -3.71 -11.53
C PRO A 241 13.72 -5.17 -11.26
N ARG A 242 13.07 -6.04 -12.01
CA ARG A 242 13.42 -7.44 -12.06
C ARG A 242 14.78 -7.59 -12.78
N ARG A 243 15.65 -8.45 -12.24
CA ARG A 243 16.89 -8.84 -12.94
C ARG A 243 16.50 -9.76 -14.10
N VAL A 244 16.85 -9.35 -15.29
CA VAL A 244 16.70 -10.23 -16.46
C VAL A 244 17.74 -11.35 -16.32
N THR A 245 17.28 -12.58 -16.14
CA THR A 245 18.17 -13.74 -16.25
C THR A 245 18.51 -13.88 -17.73
N PRO A 246 19.81 -13.83 -18.13
CA PRO A 246 20.14 -14.07 -19.52
C PRO A 246 19.58 -15.43 -19.96
N ALA A 247 18.98 -15.48 -21.15
CA ALA A 247 18.50 -16.73 -21.72
C ALA A 247 19.63 -17.77 -21.62
N ARG A 248 19.33 -18.95 -21.06
CA ARG A 248 20.30 -20.05 -21.11
C ARG A 248 20.49 -20.36 -22.58
N GLU A 249 21.67 -20.09 -23.08
CA GLU A 249 22.07 -20.58 -24.41
C GLU A 249 21.94 -22.11 -24.37
N SER A 250 21.03 -22.63 -25.17
CA SER A 250 20.76 -24.06 -25.35
C SER A 250 21.76 -24.68 -26.31
#